data_267827941bba66c33cbbb2fcde6aadb4
#
_entry.id   267827941bba66c33cbbb2fcde6aadb4
#
_cell.length_a   1.000
_cell.length_b   1.000
_cell.length_c   1.000
_cell.angle_alpha   90.00
_cell.angle_beta   90.00
_cell.angle_gamma   90.00
#
_symmetry.space_group_name_H-M   'P 1'
#
loop_
_entity.id
_entity.type
_entity.pdbx_description
1 polymer ?
#
loop_
_entity_poly.entity_id
_entity_poly.type
_entity_poly.pdbx_seq_one_letter_code
_entity_poly.pdbx_strand_id
1 'polypeptide(L)'
;MKYDVIIIGAGPGGIFAAYELMKKKPDCKIAVFEEGYPLEKRKCPIDGEKVKSCINCKRCSIMCGFGGAGAFSDGKYNITNDFGGTLFEYIGKKQAVELMKYVDEINMENGGEG
;
A
#
# COMPACT_ATOMS: atom_id res chain seq x y z
N MET A 1 -3.33 -18.69 -19.35
CA MET A 1 -4.13 -18.42 -18.14
C MET A 1 -4.82 -17.08 -18.30
N LYS A 2 -6.10 -17.02 -17.99
CA LYS A 2 -6.88 -15.77 -18.09
C LYS A 2 -7.19 -15.25 -16.70
N TYR A 3 -7.06 -13.94 -16.51
CA TYR A 3 -7.45 -13.24 -15.30
C TYR A 3 -8.64 -12.34 -15.58
N ASP A 4 -9.52 -12.19 -14.60
CA ASP A 4 -10.68 -11.29 -14.69
C ASP A 4 -10.27 -9.84 -14.42
N VAL A 5 -9.31 -9.66 -13.51
CA VAL A 5 -8.77 -8.35 -13.13
C VAL A 5 -7.25 -8.41 -13.05
N ILE A 6 -6.62 -7.39 -13.59
CA ILE A 6 -5.17 -7.17 -13.47
C ILE A 6 -4.96 -5.87 -12.70
N ILE A 7 -4.20 -5.94 -11.61
CA ILE A 7 -3.84 -4.78 -10.79
C ILE A 7 -2.35 -4.49 -11.01
N ILE A 8 -2.05 -3.26 -11.36
CA ILE A 8 -0.68 -2.79 -11.55
C ILE A 8 -0.26 -2.02 -10.32
N GLY A 9 0.70 -2.57 -9.61
CA GLY A 9 1.24 -2.02 -8.37
C GLY A 9 0.69 -2.69 -7.12
N ALA A 10 1.58 -3.14 -6.24
CA ALA A 10 1.27 -3.76 -4.97
C ALA A 10 1.58 -2.82 -3.78
N GLY A 11 1.29 -1.55 -3.94
CA GLY A 11 1.18 -0.61 -2.84
C GLY A 11 -0.19 -0.72 -2.15
N PRO A 12 -0.49 0.17 -1.19
CA PRO A 12 -1.76 0.12 -0.45
C PRO A 12 -2.99 0.10 -1.35
N GLY A 13 -3.02 0.92 -2.40
CA GLY A 13 -4.13 0.96 -3.34
C GLY A 13 -4.39 -0.37 -4.03
N GLY A 14 -3.34 -1.00 -4.56
CA GLY A 14 -3.45 -2.30 -5.24
C GLY A 14 -3.80 -3.43 -4.27
N ILE A 15 -3.19 -3.44 -3.09
CA ILE A 15 -3.47 -4.45 -2.06
C ILE A 15 -4.91 -4.37 -1.58
N PHE A 16 -5.40 -3.18 -1.24
CA PHE A 16 -6.79 -3.00 -0.80
C PHE A 16 -7.80 -3.28 -1.92
N ALA A 17 -7.47 -2.95 -3.18
CA ALA A 17 -8.30 -3.31 -4.33
C ALA A 17 -8.44 -4.83 -4.46
N ALA A 18 -7.33 -5.56 -4.37
CA ALA A 18 -7.33 -7.02 -4.40
C ALA A 18 -8.12 -7.61 -3.21
N TYR A 19 -7.91 -7.08 -2.01
CA TYR A 19 -8.62 -7.50 -0.81
C TYR A 19 -10.13 -7.34 -0.94
N GLU A 20 -10.61 -6.19 -1.37
CA GLU A 20 -12.03 -5.93 -1.56
C GLU A 20 -12.65 -6.79 -2.68
N LEU A 21 -11.94 -6.97 -3.78
CA LEU A 21 -12.39 -7.85 -4.87
C LEU A 21 -12.52 -9.30 -4.42
N MET A 22 -11.54 -9.82 -3.68
CA MET A 22 -11.60 -11.17 -3.13
C MET A 22 -12.77 -11.34 -2.16
N LYS A 23 -13.06 -10.32 -1.38
CA LYS A 23 -14.16 -10.31 -0.41
C LYS A 23 -15.54 -10.26 -1.10
N LYS A 24 -15.67 -9.41 -2.12
CA LYS A 24 -16.96 -9.18 -2.82
C LYS A 24 -17.20 -10.15 -3.96
N LYS A 25 -16.16 -10.66 -4.59
CA LYS A 25 -16.22 -11.59 -5.73
C LYS A 25 -15.19 -12.70 -5.58
N PRO A 26 -15.44 -13.69 -4.68
CA PRO A 26 -14.47 -14.74 -4.38
C PRO A 26 -13.99 -15.56 -5.57
N ASP A 27 -14.83 -15.69 -6.61
CA ASP A 27 -14.51 -16.44 -7.83
C ASP A 27 -13.70 -15.63 -8.85
N CYS A 28 -13.48 -14.35 -8.58
CA CYS A 28 -12.71 -13.47 -9.45
C CYS A 28 -11.23 -13.86 -9.45
N LYS A 29 -10.67 -14.08 -10.65
CA LYS A 29 -9.24 -14.36 -10.80
C LYS A 29 -8.48 -13.05 -10.94
N ILE A 30 -7.62 -12.76 -9.97
CA ILE A 30 -6.90 -11.50 -9.87
C ILE A 30 -5.40 -11.76 -10.02
N ALA A 31 -4.75 -10.98 -10.88
CA ALA A 31 -3.29 -10.92 -10.96
C ALA A 31 -2.84 -9.53 -10.49
N VAL A 32 -1.81 -9.50 -9.64
CA VAL A 32 -1.17 -8.25 -9.19
C VAL A 32 0.26 -8.23 -9.68
N PHE A 33 0.64 -7.18 -10.40
CA PHE A 33 1.98 -6.99 -10.91
C PHE A 33 2.67 -5.85 -10.18
N GLU A 34 3.84 -6.12 -9.63
CA GLU A 34 4.68 -5.16 -8.92
C GLU A 34 6.07 -5.13 -9.54
N GLU A 35 6.57 -3.94 -9.88
CA GLU A 35 7.88 -3.77 -10.49
C GLU A 35 9.04 -3.95 -9.51
N GLY A 36 8.81 -3.69 -8.22
CA GLY A 36 9.84 -3.78 -7.17
C GLY A 36 9.96 -5.19 -6.60
N TYR A 37 10.76 -5.31 -5.55
CA TYR A 37 11.04 -6.59 -4.91
C TYR A 37 9.97 -7.02 -3.90
N PRO A 38 9.83 -8.34 -3.64
CA PRO A 38 9.04 -8.81 -2.50
C PRO A 38 9.68 -8.33 -1.19
N LEU A 39 8.87 -8.27 -0.11
CA LEU A 39 9.27 -7.68 1.17
C LEU A 39 10.63 -8.17 1.69
N GLU A 40 10.87 -9.47 1.63
CA GLU A 40 12.09 -10.10 2.13
C GLU A 40 13.36 -9.69 1.36
N LYS A 41 13.20 -9.17 0.15
CA LYS A 41 14.31 -8.70 -0.70
C LYS A 41 14.42 -7.18 -0.76
N ARG A 42 13.52 -6.46 -0.10
CA ARG A 42 13.54 -5.00 -0.05
C ARG A 42 14.52 -4.54 1.02
N LYS A 43 15.74 -4.24 0.62
CA LYS A 43 16.78 -3.73 1.51
C LYS A 43 17.51 -2.56 0.87
N CYS A 44 17.55 -1.44 1.58
CA CYS A 44 18.37 -0.29 1.18
C CYS A 44 19.85 -0.64 1.33
N PRO A 45 20.70 -0.32 0.32
CA PRO A 45 22.15 -0.59 0.40
C PRO A 45 22.90 0.21 1.45
N ILE A 46 22.29 1.27 2.01
CA ILE A 46 22.92 2.08 3.06
C ILE A 46 23.12 1.21 4.31
N ASP A 47 24.37 1.00 4.69
CA ASP A 47 24.76 0.21 5.85
C ASP A 47 25.43 1.04 6.97
N GLY A 48 25.67 2.33 6.71
CA GLY A 48 26.32 3.23 7.65
C GLY A 48 27.86 3.12 7.69
N GLU A 49 28.43 2.13 7.03
CA GLU A 49 29.87 1.89 6.99
C GLU A 49 30.46 2.13 5.59
N LYS A 50 30.19 1.21 4.67
CA LYS A 50 30.67 1.30 3.29
C LYS A 50 29.79 2.20 2.44
N VAL A 51 28.48 2.13 2.63
CA VAL A 51 27.50 2.96 1.93
C VAL A 51 26.80 3.84 2.96
N LYS A 52 27.20 5.12 3.01
CA LYS A 52 26.71 6.08 4.02
C LYS A 52 25.58 6.97 3.54
N SER A 53 25.37 7.05 2.24
CA SER A 53 24.33 7.89 1.64
C SER A 53 23.67 7.20 0.46
N CYS A 54 22.54 7.77 0.00
CA CYS A 54 21.78 7.22 -1.10
C CYS A 54 22.61 7.13 -2.38
N ILE A 55 22.60 5.96 -3.02
CA ILE A 55 23.30 5.68 -4.28
C ILE A 55 22.38 5.77 -5.50
N ASN A 56 21.15 6.25 -5.33
CA ASN A 56 20.17 6.42 -6.40
C ASN A 56 19.90 5.11 -7.18
N CYS A 57 19.53 4.06 -6.45
CA CYS A 57 19.16 2.78 -7.05
C CYS A 57 18.08 2.96 -8.13
N LYS A 58 18.18 2.22 -9.22
CA LYS A 58 17.17 2.22 -10.28
C LYS A 58 15.77 1.87 -9.75
N ARG A 59 15.70 0.96 -8.79
CA ARG A 59 14.49 0.63 -8.01
C ARG A 59 14.78 0.82 -6.54
N CYS A 60 14.27 1.89 -5.98
CA CYS A 60 14.47 2.18 -4.55
C CYS A 60 13.67 1.19 -3.70
N SER A 61 14.36 0.37 -2.91
CA SER A 61 13.74 -0.64 -2.05
C SER A 61 12.92 -0.05 -0.90
N ILE A 62 13.14 1.22 -0.54
CA ILE A 62 12.33 1.92 0.46
C ILE A 62 11.00 2.39 -0.15
N MET A 63 11.04 2.95 -1.36
CA MET A 63 9.88 3.57 -1.99
C MET A 63 9.08 2.61 -2.87
N CYS A 64 9.72 1.58 -3.43
CA CYS A 64 9.14 0.67 -4.40
C CYS A 64 9.21 -0.78 -3.92
N GLY A 65 8.19 -1.56 -4.28
CA GLY A 65 8.10 -2.98 -3.97
C GLY A 65 6.78 -3.35 -3.33
N PHE A 66 6.62 -4.61 -3.00
CA PHE A 66 5.42 -5.10 -2.34
C PHE A 66 5.18 -4.36 -1.02
N GLY A 67 3.98 -3.87 -0.83
CA GLY A 67 3.60 -3.03 0.31
C GLY A 67 3.77 -1.52 0.07
N GLY A 68 4.44 -1.12 -1.03
CA GLY A 68 4.66 0.28 -1.38
C GLY A 68 5.60 1.03 -0.45
N ALA A 69 5.56 2.35 -0.48
CA ALA A 69 6.41 3.22 0.36
C ALA A 69 6.10 3.09 1.86
N GLY A 70 4.88 2.68 2.20
CA GLY A 70 4.45 2.52 3.60
C GLY A 70 4.81 1.18 4.24
N ALA A 71 5.44 0.25 3.53
CA ALA A 71 5.73 -1.10 4.04
C ALA A 71 6.61 -1.11 5.30
N PHE A 72 7.43 -0.10 5.49
CA PHE A 72 8.33 0.03 6.63
C PHE A 72 7.99 1.26 7.49
N SER A 73 6.72 1.66 7.52
CA SER A 73 6.25 2.76 8.34
C SER A 73 6.20 2.39 9.83
N ASP A 74 5.96 3.37 10.68
CA ASP A 74 5.76 3.18 12.12
C ASP A 74 4.34 2.68 12.48
N GLY A 75 3.50 2.41 11.49
CA GLY A 75 2.15 1.88 11.69
C GLY A 75 1.10 2.91 12.05
N LYS A 76 1.44 4.18 12.11
CA LYS A 76 0.48 5.25 12.42
C LYS A 76 -0.37 5.60 11.20
N TYR A 77 -1.66 5.75 11.41
CA TYR A 77 -2.62 6.10 10.38
C TYR A 77 -3.45 7.30 10.79
N ASN A 78 -3.47 8.33 9.96
CA ASN A 78 -4.19 9.57 10.24
C ASN A 78 -5.55 9.57 9.54
N ILE A 79 -6.61 9.77 10.30
CA ILE A 79 -8.00 9.72 9.81
C ILE A 79 -8.55 11.14 9.71
N THR A 80 -8.26 11.81 8.62
CA THR A 80 -8.76 13.18 8.37
C THR A 80 -8.71 13.50 6.87
N ASN A 81 -9.55 14.44 6.45
CA ASN A 81 -9.52 14.99 5.09
C ASN A 81 -8.48 16.13 4.92
N ASP A 82 -7.73 16.47 5.98
CA ASP A 82 -6.88 17.67 6.00
C ASP A 82 -5.46 17.46 5.46
N PHE A 83 -5.08 16.22 5.17
CA PHE A 83 -3.75 15.89 4.65
C PHE A 83 -3.59 16.05 3.14
N GLY A 84 -4.56 16.63 2.48
CA GLY A 84 -4.55 16.79 1.03
C GLY A 84 -5.37 15.72 0.31
N GLY A 85 -5.29 15.74 -1.01
CA GLY A 85 -6.14 14.91 -1.84
C GLY A 85 -7.55 15.50 -2.01
N THR A 86 -8.32 14.89 -2.88
CA THR A 86 -9.63 15.40 -3.30
C THR A 86 -10.73 14.35 -3.25
N LEU A 87 -10.51 13.23 -2.58
CA LEU A 87 -11.50 12.14 -2.50
C LEU A 87 -12.85 12.64 -2.00
N PHE A 88 -12.85 13.53 -0.99
CA PHE A 88 -14.07 14.07 -0.42
C PHE A 88 -14.89 14.90 -1.42
N GLU A 89 -14.28 15.43 -2.46
CA GLU A 89 -14.99 16.17 -3.52
C GLU A 89 -15.87 15.25 -4.37
N TYR A 90 -15.51 13.97 -4.46
CA TYR A 90 -16.23 12.96 -5.25
C TYR A 90 -17.28 12.20 -4.45
N ILE A 91 -17.00 11.87 -3.21
CA ILE A 91 -17.86 11.01 -2.38
C ILE A 91 -18.39 11.70 -1.11
N GLY A 92 -17.99 12.94 -0.86
CA GLY A 92 -18.33 13.67 0.36
C GLY A 92 -17.41 13.37 1.54
N LYS A 93 -17.28 14.33 2.46
CA LYS A 93 -16.37 14.22 3.62
C LYS A 93 -16.72 13.06 4.55
N LYS A 94 -18.02 12.83 4.80
CA LYS A 94 -18.50 11.76 5.68
C LYS A 94 -18.10 10.40 5.14
N GLN A 95 -18.37 10.12 3.88
CA GLN A 95 -18.05 8.83 3.25
C GLN A 95 -16.54 8.63 3.14
N ALA A 96 -15.77 9.69 2.84
CA ALA A 96 -14.31 9.63 2.82
C ALA A 96 -13.76 9.21 4.18
N VAL A 97 -14.23 9.81 5.28
CA VAL A 97 -13.81 9.46 6.64
C VAL A 97 -14.24 8.03 7.01
N GLU A 98 -15.44 7.60 6.62
CA GLU A 98 -15.92 6.22 6.84
C GLU A 98 -15.01 5.19 6.16
N LEU A 99 -14.56 5.47 4.93
CA LEU A 99 -13.60 4.60 4.22
C LEU A 99 -12.23 4.58 4.92
N MET A 100 -11.75 5.71 5.40
CA MET A 100 -10.50 5.79 6.16
C MET A 100 -10.59 4.96 7.44
N LYS A 101 -11.70 5.02 8.17
CA LYS A 101 -11.94 4.20 9.36
C LYS A 101 -12.01 2.72 9.04
N TYR A 102 -12.61 2.36 7.93
CA TYR A 102 -12.66 0.98 7.45
C TYR A 102 -11.25 0.44 7.19
N VAL A 103 -10.40 1.22 6.52
CA VAL A 103 -8.99 0.86 6.30
C VAL A 103 -8.24 0.74 7.63
N ASP A 104 -8.48 1.65 8.56
CA ASP A 104 -7.86 1.62 9.88
C ASP A 104 -8.24 0.36 10.67
N GLU A 105 -9.51 -0.05 10.62
CA GLU A 105 -9.96 -1.30 11.25
C GLU A 105 -9.19 -2.51 10.70
N ILE A 106 -9.00 -2.60 9.39
CA ILE A 106 -8.22 -3.66 8.75
C ILE A 106 -6.76 -3.61 9.21
N ASN A 107 -6.17 -2.41 9.27
CA ASN A 107 -4.81 -2.22 9.74
C ASN A 107 -4.65 -2.67 11.20
N MET A 108 -5.59 -2.31 12.07
CA MET A 108 -5.57 -2.72 13.49
C MET A 108 -5.70 -4.24 13.65
N GLU A 109 -6.56 -4.88 12.86
CA GLU A 109 -6.69 -6.35 12.86
C GLU A 109 -5.38 -7.05 12.47
N ASN A 110 -4.52 -6.37 11.72
CA ASN A 110 -3.23 -6.87 11.24
C ASN A 110 -2.02 -6.27 11.97
N GLY A 111 -2.21 -5.74 13.17
CA GLY A 111 -1.13 -5.27 14.04
C GLY A 111 -0.85 -3.78 14.01
N GLY A 112 -1.65 -2.98 13.35
CA GLY A 112 -1.57 -1.52 13.39
C GLY A 112 -1.98 -0.97 14.77
N GLU A 113 -1.44 0.19 15.13
CA GLU A 113 -1.83 0.93 16.32
C GLU A 113 -2.86 2.01 15.95
N GLY A 114 -3.99 1.98 16.60
CA GLY A 114 -5.06 2.95 16.39
C GLY A 114 -4.76 4.33 16.96
#